data_4577605622f3293a192e023fd5cc7a35
#
_entry.id   4577605622f3293a192e023fd5cc7a35
#
_cell.length_a   1.000
_cell.length_b   1.000
_cell.length_c   1.000
_cell.angle_alpha   90.00
_cell.angle_beta   90.00
_cell.angle_gamma   90.00
#
_symmetry.space_group_name_H-M   'P 1'
#
loop_
_entity.id
_entity.type
_entity.pdbx_description
1 polymer ?
#
loop_
_entity_poly.entity_id
_entity_poly.type
_entity_poly.pdbx_seq_one_letter_code
_entity_poly.pdbx_strand_id
1 'polypeptide(L)'
;SSFAVFGAAMVARPVGAIVFGHLGDKHGRKLTLVGALLTMGIATFLIGLLPTYEQIGWFAAALLVLMRLAQGFAIGGEWSGAALVATENAPAGKRAWFGTFPQLGAPIGFIIANGLFLIIAAALPSDDPSMPSDAFLEWGWRIPFLFSAVMVIVGLYVRLKLVESTSFEKAKTTGTIQRLPI
;
A
#
# COMPACT_ATOMS: atom_id res chain seq x y z
N SER A 1 -8.91 19.49 -7.22
CA SER A 1 -9.16 18.64 -8.39
C SER A 1 -8.61 17.24 -8.15
N SER A 2 -9.32 16.19 -8.56
CA SER A 2 -8.94 14.79 -8.37
C SER A 2 -7.56 14.45 -8.95
N PHE A 3 -7.16 15.11 -10.03
CA PHE A 3 -5.83 14.95 -10.64
C PHE A 3 -4.69 15.40 -9.74
N ALA A 4 -4.86 16.46 -8.95
CA ALA A 4 -3.82 16.93 -8.04
C ALA A 4 -3.59 15.92 -6.91
N VAL A 5 -4.67 15.32 -6.39
CA VAL A 5 -4.60 14.28 -5.35
C VAL A 5 -3.88 13.03 -5.86
N PHE A 6 -4.19 12.61 -7.09
CA PHE A 6 -3.54 11.47 -7.73
C PHE A 6 -2.06 11.77 -8.04
N GLY A 7 -1.78 12.96 -8.58
CA GLY A 7 -0.40 13.40 -8.89
C GLY A 7 0.49 13.46 -7.65
N ALA A 8 -0.04 13.92 -6.52
CA ALA A 8 0.69 13.96 -5.25
C ALA A 8 1.17 12.56 -4.83
N ALA A 9 0.30 11.54 -4.92
CA ALA A 9 0.67 10.17 -4.60
C ALA A 9 1.76 9.62 -5.55
N MET A 10 1.72 9.99 -6.84
CA MET A 10 2.74 9.57 -7.80
C MET A 10 4.12 10.19 -7.53
N VAL A 11 4.16 11.47 -7.16
CA VAL A 11 5.42 12.16 -6.82
C VAL A 11 6.04 11.61 -5.54
N ALA A 12 5.22 11.15 -4.59
CA ALA A 12 5.72 10.56 -3.35
C ALA A 12 6.41 9.20 -3.54
N ARG A 13 6.11 8.45 -4.61
CA ARG A 13 6.65 7.10 -4.86
C ARG A 13 8.18 7.05 -4.99
N PRO A 14 8.84 7.88 -5.83
CA PRO A 14 10.30 7.89 -5.91
C PRO A 14 10.98 8.20 -4.58
N VAL A 15 10.43 9.14 -3.83
CA VAL A 15 10.96 9.50 -2.50
C VAL A 15 10.83 8.32 -1.54
N GLY A 16 9.68 7.65 -1.55
CA GLY A 16 9.44 6.44 -0.76
C GLY A 16 10.41 5.31 -1.13
N ALA A 17 10.65 5.09 -2.42
CA ALA A 17 11.58 4.07 -2.89
C ALA A 17 13.02 4.30 -2.38
N ILE A 18 13.50 5.54 -2.40
CA ILE A 18 14.82 5.91 -1.87
C ILE A 18 14.88 5.70 -0.37
N VAL A 19 13.92 6.22 0.38
CA VAL A 19 13.93 6.14 1.85
C VAL A 19 13.77 4.70 2.34
N PHE A 20 12.79 3.97 1.84
CA PHE A 20 12.58 2.58 2.23
C PHE A 20 13.67 1.65 1.69
N GLY A 21 14.27 1.93 0.52
CA GLY A 21 15.44 1.23 0.01
C GLY A 21 16.60 1.34 0.98
N HIS A 22 16.96 2.58 1.36
CA HIS A 22 18.02 2.83 2.32
C HIS A 22 17.76 2.18 3.71
N LEU A 23 16.51 2.29 4.20
CA LEU A 23 16.13 1.64 5.45
C LEU A 23 16.23 0.10 5.35
N GLY A 24 15.86 -0.47 4.21
CA GLY A 24 15.94 -1.91 3.96
C GLY A 24 17.36 -2.45 3.97
N ASP A 25 18.28 -1.71 3.38
CA ASP A 25 19.69 -2.08 3.37
C ASP A 25 20.36 -1.93 4.74
N LYS A 26 19.87 -1.00 5.57
CA LYS A 26 20.43 -0.73 6.91
C LYS A 26 19.82 -1.61 8.02
N HIS A 27 18.50 -1.81 8.00
CA HIS A 27 17.76 -2.45 9.09
C HIS A 27 17.14 -3.81 8.72
N GLY A 28 17.28 -4.22 7.46
CA GLY A 28 16.69 -5.45 6.94
C GLY A 28 15.39 -5.22 6.17
N ARG A 29 15.20 -6.05 5.16
CA ARG A 29 14.07 -5.91 4.22
C ARG A 29 12.72 -6.25 4.83
N LYS A 30 12.70 -7.22 5.75
CA LYS A 30 11.48 -7.62 6.48
C LYS A 30 10.87 -6.43 7.22
N LEU A 31 11.68 -5.70 7.98
CA LEU A 31 11.23 -4.57 8.80
C LEU A 31 10.75 -3.42 7.93
N THR A 32 11.41 -3.17 6.82
CA THR A 32 11.04 -2.15 5.84
C THR A 32 9.71 -2.47 5.17
N LEU A 33 9.49 -3.73 4.76
CA LEU A 33 8.21 -4.17 4.17
C LEU A 33 7.05 -4.08 5.16
N VAL A 34 7.30 -4.40 6.45
CA VAL A 34 6.30 -4.23 7.51
C VAL A 34 5.96 -2.74 7.69
N GLY A 35 6.98 -1.87 7.74
CA GLY A 35 6.80 -0.43 7.85
C GLY A 35 6.01 0.17 6.68
N ALA A 36 6.32 -0.22 5.45
CA ALA A 36 5.60 0.21 4.26
C ALA A 36 4.13 -0.24 4.29
N LEU A 37 3.88 -1.52 4.63
CA LEU A 37 2.52 -2.05 4.77
C LEU A 37 1.70 -1.29 5.82
N LEU A 38 2.29 -1.05 7.00
CA LEU A 38 1.61 -0.32 8.07
C LEU A 38 1.31 1.12 7.66
N THR A 39 2.27 1.82 7.04
CA THR A 39 2.07 3.20 6.56
C THR A 39 0.95 3.26 5.54
N MET A 40 0.96 2.35 4.56
CA MET A 40 -0.09 2.30 3.54
C MET A 40 -1.45 1.92 4.12
N GLY A 41 -1.48 0.91 4.99
CA GLY A 41 -2.70 0.42 5.60
C GLY A 41 -3.36 1.42 6.54
N ILE A 42 -2.58 2.05 7.41
CA ILE A 42 -3.07 3.10 8.31
C ILE A 42 -3.59 4.29 7.50
N ALA A 43 -2.85 4.75 6.48
CA ALA A 43 -3.30 5.83 5.63
C ALA A 43 -4.63 5.49 4.91
N THR A 44 -4.77 4.25 4.41
CA THR A 44 -5.99 3.78 3.74
C THR A 44 -7.16 3.71 4.73
N PHE A 45 -6.96 3.16 5.91
CA PHE A 45 -7.97 3.09 6.96
C PHE A 45 -8.44 4.48 7.40
N LEU A 46 -7.50 5.41 7.60
CA LEU A 46 -7.81 6.79 7.98
C LEU A 46 -8.61 7.53 6.90
N ILE A 47 -8.40 7.23 5.60
CA ILE A 47 -9.26 7.78 4.54
C ILE A 47 -10.72 7.40 4.77
N GLY A 48 -11.00 6.16 5.18
CA GLY A 48 -12.36 5.72 5.51
C GLY A 48 -13.00 6.44 6.70
N LEU A 49 -12.17 7.00 7.59
CA LEU A 49 -12.64 7.78 8.75
C LEU A 49 -12.67 9.28 8.51
N LEU A 50 -12.20 9.77 7.35
CA LEU A 50 -12.16 11.21 7.09
C LEU A 50 -13.58 11.82 7.12
N PRO A 51 -13.74 12.97 7.78
CA PRO A 51 -14.95 13.78 7.68
C PRO A 51 -15.19 14.22 6.24
N THR A 52 -16.46 14.43 5.89
CA THR A 52 -16.83 14.92 4.56
C THR A 52 -16.48 16.39 4.38
N TYR A 53 -16.45 16.83 3.12
CA TYR A 53 -16.22 18.25 2.80
C TYR A 53 -17.26 19.18 3.44
N GLU A 54 -18.50 18.71 3.60
CA GLU A 54 -19.58 19.46 4.24
C GLU A 54 -19.31 19.72 5.73
N GLN A 55 -18.55 18.83 6.40
CA GLN A 55 -18.27 18.94 7.83
C GLN A 55 -17.06 19.83 8.13
N ILE A 56 -15.98 19.69 7.38
CA ILE A 56 -14.70 20.37 7.66
C ILE A 56 -14.13 21.18 6.49
N GLY A 57 -14.91 21.33 5.40
CA GLY A 57 -14.52 22.14 4.25
C GLY A 57 -13.21 21.66 3.60
N TRP A 58 -12.37 22.62 3.21
CA TRP A 58 -11.13 22.33 2.47
C TRP A 58 -10.12 21.47 3.26
N PHE A 59 -10.22 21.41 4.59
CA PHE A 59 -9.38 20.53 5.41
C PHE A 59 -9.58 19.06 5.07
N ALA A 60 -10.79 18.64 4.65
CA ALA A 60 -11.03 17.28 4.18
C ALA A 60 -10.16 16.95 2.96
N ALA A 61 -10.08 17.89 2.01
CA ALA A 61 -9.24 17.73 0.82
C ALA A 61 -7.74 17.69 1.18
N ALA A 62 -7.30 18.57 2.09
CA ALA A 62 -5.91 18.60 2.54
C ALA A 62 -5.51 17.30 3.25
N LEU A 63 -6.35 16.78 4.14
CA LEU A 63 -6.12 15.51 4.81
C LEU A 63 -6.10 14.33 3.82
N LEU A 64 -7.00 14.33 2.84
CA LEU A 64 -7.00 13.31 1.79
C LEU A 64 -5.68 13.34 0.98
N VAL A 65 -5.19 14.52 0.61
CA VAL A 65 -3.89 14.66 -0.09
C VAL A 65 -2.77 14.12 0.79
N LEU A 66 -2.76 14.43 2.08
CA LEU A 66 -1.75 13.93 3.02
C LEU A 66 -1.76 12.40 3.10
N MET A 67 -2.95 11.79 3.22
CA MET A 67 -3.07 10.33 3.23
C MET A 67 -2.63 9.71 1.91
N ARG A 68 -2.93 10.34 0.78
CA ARG A 68 -2.47 9.89 -0.56
C ARG A 68 -0.95 10.01 -0.72
N LEU A 69 -0.34 11.05 -0.18
CA LEU A 69 1.14 11.17 -0.13
C LEU A 69 1.74 10.02 0.69
N ALA A 70 1.19 9.73 1.87
CA ALA A 70 1.64 8.62 2.71
C ALA A 70 1.48 7.27 2.00
N GLN A 71 0.36 7.03 1.31
CA GLN A 71 0.16 5.82 0.50
C GLN A 71 1.18 5.73 -0.64
N GLY A 72 1.38 6.82 -1.41
CA GLY A 72 2.35 6.85 -2.50
C GLY A 72 3.78 6.57 -2.01
N PHE A 73 4.17 7.18 -0.90
CA PHE A 73 5.45 6.97 -0.24
C PHE A 73 5.65 5.50 0.16
N ALA A 74 4.65 4.87 0.77
CA ALA A 74 4.71 3.47 1.18
C ALA A 74 4.81 2.50 -0.02
N ILE A 75 4.03 2.74 -1.09
CA ILE A 75 4.06 1.92 -2.31
C ILE A 75 5.45 1.93 -2.95
N GLY A 76 6.15 3.07 -2.95
CA GLY A 76 7.51 3.18 -3.49
C GLY A 76 8.48 2.19 -2.84
N GLY A 77 8.40 2.05 -1.51
CA GLY A 77 9.25 1.11 -0.76
C GLY A 77 8.80 -0.34 -0.85
N GLU A 78 7.50 -0.56 -0.91
CA GLU A 78 6.95 -1.91 -0.92
C GLU A 78 7.28 -2.68 -2.19
N TRP A 79 7.16 -2.05 -3.34
CA TRP A 79 7.29 -2.71 -4.63
C TRP A 79 8.72 -3.22 -4.87
N SER A 80 9.72 -2.40 -4.60
CA SER A 80 11.13 -2.79 -4.72
C SER A 80 11.49 -3.91 -3.73
N GLY A 81 11.04 -3.79 -2.48
CA GLY A 81 11.29 -4.80 -1.44
C GLY A 81 10.64 -6.15 -1.73
N ALA A 82 9.39 -6.16 -2.21
CA ALA A 82 8.68 -7.39 -2.55
C ALA A 82 9.33 -8.13 -3.74
N ALA A 83 9.73 -7.39 -4.79
CA ALA A 83 10.42 -7.97 -5.93
C ALA A 83 11.76 -8.61 -5.53
N LEU A 84 12.53 -7.93 -4.67
CA LEU A 84 13.80 -8.45 -4.18
C LEU A 84 13.62 -9.71 -3.32
N VAL A 85 12.70 -9.70 -2.36
CA VAL A 85 12.42 -10.88 -1.53
C VAL A 85 11.98 -12.07 -2.39
N ALA A 86 11.11 -11.85 -3.39
CA ALA A 86 10.66 -12.91 -4.29
C ALA A 86 11.81 -13.50 -5.12
N THR A 87 12.70 -12.66 -5.65
CA THR A 87 13.80 -13.13 -6.51
C THR A 87 14.96 -13.74 -5.73
N GLU A 88 15.24 -13.25 -4.52
CA GLU A 88 16.31 -13.79 -3.66
C GLU A 88 15.98 -15.17 -3.09
N ASN A 89 14.72 -15.42 -2.76
CA ASN A 89 14.25 -16.71 -2.25
C ASN A 89 13.84 -17.67 -3.36
N ALA A 90 13.98 -17.28 -4.63
CA ALA A 90 13.64 -18.14 -5.76
C ALA A 90 14.69 -19.24 -5.98
N PRO A 91 14.26 -20.48 -6.32
CA PRO A 91 15.17 -21.53 -6.76
C PRO A 91 16.01 -21.11 -7.97
N ALA A 92 17.20 -21.70 -8.10
CA ALA A 92 18.08 -21.45 -9.25
C ALA A 92 17.34 -21.65 -10.58
N GLY A 93 17.47 -20.71 -11.50
CA GLY A 93 16.80 -20.74 -12.81
C GLY A 93 15.32 -20.26 -12.81
N LYS A 94 14.69 -20.02 -11.65
CA LYS A 94 13.27 -19.58 -11.56
C LYS A 94 13.08 -18.15 -11.06
N ARG A 95 14.14 -17.36 -10.96
CA ARG A 95 14.09 -15.99 -10.43
C ARG A 95 13.12 -15.08 -11.20
N ALA A 96 13.13 -15.15 -12.54
CA ALA A 96 12.20 -14.38 -13.37
C ALA A 96 10.74 -14.75 -13.09
N TRP A 97 10.43 -16.03 -12.98
CA TRP A 97 9.10 -16.52 -12.67
C TRP A 97 8.62 -16.03 -11.29
N PHE A 98 9.45 -16.15 -10.25
CA PHE A 98 9.10 -15.69 -8.91
C PHE A 98 8.96 -14.16 -8.84
N GLY A 99 9.72 -13.41 -9.63
CA GLY A 99 9.61 -11.96 -9.77
C GLY A 99 8.29 -11.46 -10.38
N THR A 100 7.51 -12.33 -11.05
CA THR A 100 6.20 -11.95 -11.61
C THR A 100 5.10 -11.91 -10.55
N PHE A 101 5.21 -12.66 -9.44
CA PHE A 101 4.16 -12.73 -8.43
C PHE A 101 3.84 -11.37 -7.77
N PRO A 102 4.82 -10.53 -7.39
CA PRO A 102 4.52 -9.19 -6.87
C PRO A 102 3.74 -8.31 -7.86
N GLN A 103 3.94 -8.52 -9.18
CA GLN A 103 3.24 -7.77 -10.21
C GLN A 103 1.75 -8.14 -10.31
N LEU A 104 1.40 -9.38 -9.97
CA LEU A 104 0.00 -9.83 -9.96
C LEU A 104 -0.81 -9.21 -8.82
N GLY A 105 -0.15 -8.74 -7.76
CA GLY A 105 -0.81 -8.11 -6.62
C GLY A 105 -1.64 -6.88 -7.01
N ALA A 106 -1.13 -6.04 -7.90
CA ALA A 106 -1.81 -4.81 -8.31
C ALA A 106 -3.13 -5.09 -9.10
N PRO A 107 -3.15 -5.92 -10.17
CA PRO A 107 -4.39 -6.22 -10.88
C PRO A 107 -5.39 -7.00 -10.02
N ILE A 108 -4.95 -7.95 -9.21
CA ILE A 108 -5.84 -8.69 -8.30
C ILE A 108 -6.43 -7.74 -7.26
N GLY A 109 -5.62 -6.89 -6.64
CA GLY A 109 -6.10 -5.88 -5.69
C GLY A 109 -7.10 -4.90 -6.32
N PHE A 110 -6.87 -4.50 -7.58
CA PHE A 110 -7.78 -3.64 -8.33
C PHE A 110 -9.15 -4.32 -8.56
N ILE A 111 -9.16 -5.61 -8.95
CA ILE A 111 -10.39 -6.38 -9.14
C ILE A 111 -11.16 -6.52 -7.81
N ILE A 112 -10.47 -6.86 -6.73
CA ILE A 112 -11.09 -7.01 -5.39
C ILE A 112 -11.69 -5.66 -4.94
N ALA A 113 -10.93 -4.57 -5.05
CA ALA A 113 -11.39 -3.25 -4.63
C ALA A 113 -12.62 -2.79 -5.42
N ASN A 114 -12.58 -2.88 -6.76
CA ASN A 114 -13.72 -2.50 -7.60
C ASN A 114 -14.90 -3.43 -7.39
N GLY A 115 -14.67 -4.74 -7.25
CA GLY A 115 -15.72 -5.71 -6.95
C GLY A 115 -16.43 -5.38 -5.64
N LEU A 116 -15.69 -5.01 -4.61
CA LEU A 116 -16.26 -4.62 -3.31
C LEU A 116 -17.12 -3.35 -3.44
N PHE A 117 -16.64 -2.33 -4.17
CA PHE A 117 -17.43 -1.12 -4.45
C PHE A 117 -18.72 -1.45 -5.22
N LEU A 118 -18.65 -2.31 -6.24
CA LEU A 118 -19.82 -2.72 -7.02
C LEU A 118 -20.84 -3.48 -6.16
N ILE A 119 -20.37 -4.40 -5.29
CA ILE A 119 -21.25 -5.14 -4.39
C ILE A 119 -21.96 -4.18 -3.43
N ILE A 120 -21.26 -3.22 -2.86
CA ILE A 120 -21.84 -2.25 -1.93
C ILE A 120 -22.84 -1.33 -2.67
N ALA A 121 -22.49 -0.87 -3.86
CA ALA A 121 -23.40 -0.06 -4.68
C ALA A 121 -24.67 -0.83 -5.04
N ALA A 122 -24.57 -2.12 -5.37
CA ALA A 122 -25.72 -2.97 -5.66
C ALA A 122 -26.56 -3.27 -4.41
N ALA A 123 -25.94 -3.37 -3.23
CA ALA A 123 -26.63 -3.58 -1.97
C ALA A 123 -27.33 -2.32 -1.42
N LEU A 124 -26.94 -1.14 -1.92
CA LEU A 124 -27.52 0.16 -1.57
C LEU A 124 -28.10 0.81 -2.83
N PRO A 125 -29.24 0.28 -3.36
CA PRO A 125 -29.79 0.76 -4.62
C PRO A 125 -30.24 2.21 -4.51
N SER A 126 -30.10 2.94 -5.60
CA SER A 126 -30.60 4.31 -5.77
C SER A 126 -31.93 4.29 -6.52
N ASP A 127 -32.78 5.28 -6.28
CA ASP A 127 -33.99 5.51 -7.05
C ASP A 127 -33.67 5.90 -8.50
N ASP A 128 -32.52 6.52 -8.75
CA ASP A 128 -31.97 6.82 -10.08
C ASP A 128 -30.77 5.90 -10.38
N PRO A 129 -30.85 5.01 -11.38
CA PRO A 129 -29.74 4.11 -11.74
C PRO A 129 -28.46 4.82 -12.20
N SER A 130 -28.54 6.10 -12.56
CA SER A 130 -27.40 6.91 -12.99
C SER A 130 -26.65 7.57 -11.83
N MET A 131 -27.21 7.55 -10.61
CA MET A 131 -26.64 8.19 -9.41
C MET A 131 -26.43 7.20 -8.28
N PRO A 132 -25.35 7.33 -7.50
CA PRO A 132 -25.19 6.58 -6.26
C PRO A 132 -26.30 6.93 -5.27
N SER A 133 -26.72 5.96 -4.43
CA SER A 133 -27.70 6.22 -3.39
C SER A 133 -27.15 7.16 -2.30
N ASP A 134 -28.03 7.91 -1.63
CA ASP A 134 -27.64 8.77 -0.52
C ASP A 134 -26.89 7.99 0.57
N ALA A 135 -27.35 6.79 0.89
CA ALA A 135 -26.68 5.89 1.85
C ALA A 135 -25.27 5.51 1.40
N PHE A 136 -25.03 5.34 0.10
CA PHE A 136 -23.69 5.09 -0.42
C PHE A 136 -22.80 6.33 -0.28
N LEU A 137 -23.33 7.52 -0.56
CA LEU A 137 -22.61 8.79 -0.47
C LEU A 137 -22.31 9.19 0.99
N GLU A 138 -23.20 8.86 1.93
CA GLU A 138 -23.00 9.17 3.34
C GLU A 138 -21.97 8.25 4.02
N TRP A 139 -22.09 6.94 3.84
CA TRP A 139 -21.27 5.97 4.57
C TRP A 139 -20.79 4.77 3.75
N GLY A 140 -21.52 4.35 2.69
CA GLY A 140 -21.22 3.13 1.93
C GLY A 140 -19.81 3.12 1.35
N TRP A 141 -19.33 4.24 0.83
CA TRP A 141 -17.98 4.37 0.27
C TRP A 141 -16.86 4.15 1.29
N ARG A 142 -17.14 4.29 2.60
CA ARG A 142 -16.16 4.07 3.67
C ARG A 142 -15.84 2.60 3.90
N ILE A 143 -16.78 1.70 3.62
CA ILE A 143 -16.66 0.27 3.89
C ILE A 143 -15.40 -0.35 3.26
N PRO A 144 -15.08 -0.13 1.96
CA PRO A 144 -13.87 -0.68 1.36
C PRO A 144 -12.58 -0.20 2.03
N PHE A 145 -12.55 1.07 2.47
CA PHE A 145 -11.40 1.63 3.17
C PHE A 145 -11.25 1.04 4.57
N LEU A 146 -12.34 0.87 5.31
CA LEU A 146 -12.30 0.24 6.62
C LEU A 146 -11.98 -1.26 6.53
N PHE A 147 -12.48 -1.93 5.49
CA PHE A 147 -12.15 -3.33 5.20
C PHE A 147 -10.65 -3.53 4.94
N SER A 148 -9.94 -2.49 4.51
CA SER A 148 -8.48 -2.55 4.34
C SER A 148 -7.75 -2.93 5.63
N ALA A 149 -8.31 -2.66 6.81
CA ALA A 149 -7.73 -3.07 8.10
C ALA A 149 -7.58 -4.59 8.18
N VAL A 150 -8.55 -5.36 7.67
CA VAL A 150 -8.48 -6.83 7.62
C VAL A 150 -7.32 -7.26 6.72
N MET A 151 -7.19 -6.64 5.56
CA MET A 151 -6.09 -6.93 4.61
C MET A 151 -4.72 -6.58 5.21
N VAL A 152 -4.63 -5.49 5.98
CA VAL A 152 -3.40 -5.11 6.70
C VAL A 152 -3.03 -6.15 7.75
N ILE A 153 -3.99 -6.64 8.52
CA ILE A 153 -3.75 -7.68 9.53
C ILE A 153 -3.23 -8.96 8.88
N VAL A 154 -3.88 -9.40 7.79
CA VAL A 154 -3.46 -10.59 7.02
C VAL A 154 -2.05 -10.38 6.44
N GLY A 155 -1.80 -9.23 5.81
CA GLY A 155 -0.50 -8.89 5.24
C GLY A 155 0.59 -8.80 6.30
N LEU A 156 0.29 -8.24 7.47
CA LEU A 156 1.22 -8.16 8.60
C LEU A 156 1.56 -9.56 9.13
N TYR A 157 0.55 -10.42 9.31
CA TYR A 157 0.77 -11.81 9.72
C TYR A 157 1.69 -12.56 8.77
N VAL A 158 1.47 -12.45 7.46
CA VAL A 158 2.32 -13.08 6.44
C VAL A 158 3.74 -12.52 6.51
N ARG A 159 3.91 -11.19 6.61
CA ARG A 159 5.24 -10.55 6.63
C ARG A 159 6.03 -10.82 7.90
N LEU A 160 5.35 -10.94 9.03
CA LEU A 160 6.02 -11.32 10.28
C LEU A 160 6.59 -12.75 10.23
N LYS A 161 5.98 -13.64 9.43
CA LYS A 161 6.48 -14.99 9.19
C LYS A 161 7.58 -15.10 8.13
N LEU A 162 7.85 -14.05 7.35
CA LEU A 162 8.95 -14.04 6.40
C LEU A 162 10.28 -14.14 7.14
N VAL A 163 11.17 -14.98 6.60
CA VAL A 163 12.57 -15.08 7.03
C VAL A 163 13.34 -13.92 6.38
N GLU A 164 14.28 -13.32 7.12
CA GLU A 164 15.15 -12.28 6.58
C GLU A 164 16.01 -12.86 5.43
N SER A 165 16.40 -12.00 4.49
CA SER A 165 17.17 -12.48 3.33
C SER A 165 18.56 -12.98 3.74
N THR A 166 18.98 -14.11 3.16
CA THR A 166 20.32 -14.69 3.40
C THR A 166 21.44 -13.73 3.02
N SER A 167 21.22 -12.86 2.06
CA SER A 167 22.18 -11.82 1.64
C SER A 167 22.38 -10.76 2.73
N PHE A 168 21.29 -10.33 3.38
CA PHE A 168 21.35 -9.37 4.48
C PHE A 168 22.03 -9.97 5.72
N GLU A 169 21.69 -11.20 6.08
CA GLU A 169 22.33 -11.91 7.19
C GLU A 169 23.84 -12.07 6.98
N LYS A 170 24.28 -12.41 5.77
CA LYS A 170 25.71 -12.47 5.41
C LYS A 170 26.38 -11.10 5.52
N ALA A 171 25.78 -10.04 5.01
CA ALA A 171 26.33 -8.68 5.11
C ALA A 171 26.45 -8.20 6.55
N LYS A 172 25.49 -8.60 7.41
CA LYS A 172 25.50 -8.32 8.83
C LYS A 172 26.64 -9.04 9.57
N THR A 173 26.86 -10.31 9.26
CA THR A 173 27.91 -11.11 9.87
C THR A 173 29.31 -10.70 9.41
N THR A 174 29.48 -10.26 8.17
CA THR A 174 30.76 -9.80 7.62
C THR A 174 31.05 -8.31 7.88
N GLY A 175 30.12 -7.57 8.51
CA GLY A 175 30.30 -6.15 8.82
C GLY A 175 30.33 -5.25 7.58
N THR A 176 29.87 -5.73 6.43
CA THR A 176 29.89 -5.01 5.15
C THR A 176 28.61 -4.22 4.85
N ILE A 177 27.78 -3.95 5.85
CA ILE A 177 26.61 -3.08 5.70
C ILE A 177 27.08 -1.67 5.35
N GLN A 178 26.78 -1.21 4.15
CA GLN A 178 27.16 0.13 3.73
C GLN A 178 26.35 1.20 4.47
N ARG A 179 27.04 2.28 4.89
CA ARG A 179 26.39 3.40 5.61
C ARG A 179 25.50 4.24 4.70
N LEU A 180 25.80 4.27 3.40
CA LEU A 180 25.06 4.98 2.34
C LEU A 180 25.07 4.12 1.07
N PRO A 181 24.08 3.25 0.86
CA PRO A 181 23.98 2.42 -0.34
C PRO A 181 23.32 3.20 -1.50
N ILE A 182 23.93 4.27 -1.96
CA ILE A 182 23.52 5.04 -3.16
C ILE A 182 24.67 5.00 -4.15
#